data_b0390c4a69f731d70df604b92da3f4a9
#
_entry.id   b0390c4a69f731d70df604b92da3f4a9
#
_cell.length_a   1.000
_cell.length_b   1.000
_cell.length_c   1.000
_cell.angle_alpha   90.00
_cell.angle_beta   90.00
_cell.angle_gamma   90.00
#
_symmetry.space_group_name_H-M   'P 1'
#
loop_
_entity.id
_entity.type
_entity.pdbx_description
1 polymer ?
#
loop_
_entity_poly.entity_id
_entity_poly.type
_entity_poly.pdbx_seq_one_letter_code
_entity_poly.pdbx_strand_id
1 'polypeptide(L)'
;MPHSLEAEQSVIGSMFIDTEAIAAATEQISGEDFYNRQYGIVFDTIVELNNEGKPVDFVTLQDRLRSREDVPPEVSGLDFLTNLIASVPTSANIKYYAGIVAEKATLRRLIRTNEEIANTCYSGKESLDTILESTESKINEVVQKKNVKEFVPIRTVVMNAMDKIEKASKLHGTVTGIATGFIDLDYRTAGMQPSDLVLIAARPSMGKTAFVLNIAQHVAFKQNLPVAIFSLEMSKEQLINRMFSLESSVDAQKLRTGQLNDQEWERLIESAGVIGKSKLMIDDTPGISIAELRSKCRRMKQENGLSMIIIDYLQLMSGSGGRSSDSRQQEISDISRSLKAVARELSVPVLALSQLSRAVEQRPDHRPMLSDLRESGAIAQDAAVVMFIYSDDYYNHDSPDKGISEIIIAKQRNGPIGTVQLAWLPEYTKFANLENDRKKDF
;
A
#
# COMPACT_ATOMS: atom_id res chain seq x y z
N MET A 1 11.11 17.56 30.26
CA MET A 1 10.39 16.65 29.35
C MET A 1 8.92 16.57 29.77
N PRO A 2 7.95 16.52 28.84
CA PRO A 2 6.51 16.41 29.16
C PRO A 2 6.21 15.16 29.98
N HIS A 3 5.48 15.31 31.10
CA HIS A 3 5.08 14.21 31.99
C HIS A 3 3.87 14.61 32.85
N SER A 4 3.26 13.64 33.52
CA SER A 4 2.28 13.80 34.59
C SER A 4 2.44 12.66 35.59
N LEU A 5 3.14 12.94 36.69
CA LEU A 5 3.38 11.95 37.73
C LEU A 5 2.10 11.45 38.39
N GLU A 6 1.11 12.34 38.53
CA GLU A 6 -0.20 11.98 39.08
C GLU A 6 -0.93 10.96 38.17
N ALA A 7 -0.87 11.14 36.82
CA ALA A 7 -1.46 10.18 35.91
C ALA A 7 -0.72 8.86 35.93
N GLU A 8 0.61 8.87 36.00
CA GLU A 8 1.44 7.67 36.08
C GLU A 8 1.14 6.86 37.35
N GLN A 9 1.06 7.52 38.50
CA GLN A 9 0.67 6.90 39.78
C GLN A 9 -0.76 6.34 39.69
N SER A 10 -1.68 7.11 39.08
CA SER A 10 -3.08 6.71 38.96
C SER A 10 -3.24 5.46 38.09
N VAL A 11 -2.42 5.30 37.04
CA VAL A 11 -2.43 4.07 36.22
C VAL A 11 -2.06 2.87 37.10
N ILE A 12 -0.93 2.92 37.79
CA ILE A 12 -0.44 1.79 38.61
C ILE A 12 -1.42 1.47 39.75
N GLY A 13 -1.91 2.49 40.45
CA GLY A 13 -2.90 2.30 41.53
C GLY A 13 -4.18 1.65 41.02
N SER A 14 -4.67 2.03 39.84
CA SER A 14 -5.84 1.42 39.21
C SER A 14 -5.63 -0.05 38.87
N MET A 15 -4.46 -0.39 38.32
CA MET A 15 -4.07 -1.77 37.95
C MET A 15 -3.98 -2.69 39.19
N PHE A 16 -3.65 -2.10 40.34
CA PHE A 16 -3.57 -2.85 41.60
C PHE A 16 -4.94 -3.12 42.20
N ILE A 17 -5.91 -2.21 42.01
CA ILE A 17 -7.28 -2.34 42.51
C ILE A 17 -8.07 -3.36 41.68
N ASP A 18 -7.82 -3.42 40.35
CA ASP A 18 -8.67 -4.13 39.41
C ASP A 18 -7.84 -4.77 38.29
N THR A 19 -7.98 -6.07 38.11
CA THR A 19 -7.31 -6.83 37.03
C THR A 19 -7.79 -6.45 35.65
N GLU A 20 -9.03 -5.99 35.46
CA GLU A 20 -9.52 -5.49 34.17
C GLU A 20 -8.80 -4.18 33.78
N ALA A 21 -8.39 -3.39 34.79
CA ALA A 21 -7.61 -2.18 34.52
C ALA A 21 -6.21 -2.49 33.95
N ILE A 22 -5.64 -3.68 34.24
CA ILE A 22 -4.34 -4.10 33.65
C ILE A 22 -4.48 -4.24 32.13
N ALA A 23 -5.53 -4.94 31.67
CA ALA A 23 -5.79 -5.09 30.24
C ALA A 23 -6.01 -3.73 29.56
N ALA A 24 -6.85 -2.87 30.16
CA ALA A 24 -7.15 -1.54 29.64
C ALA A 24 -5.92 -0.60 29.54
N ALA A 25 -4.99 -0.73 30.48
CA ALA A 25 -3.75 0.06 30.47
C ALA A 25 -2.76 -0.46 29.41
N THR A 26 -2.55 -1.80 29.33
CA THR A 26 -1.62 -2.42 28.39
C THR A 26 -2.02 -2.26 26.92
N GLU A 27 -3.31 -2.00 26.63
CA GLU A 27 -3.78 -1.62 25.30
C GLU A 27 -3.20 -0.29 24.81
N GLN A 28 -2.87 0.64 25.71
CA GLN A 28 -2.50 2.01 25.35
C GLN A 28 -1.03 2.35 25.63
N ILE A 29 -0.44 1.77 26.66
CA ILE A 29 0.90 2.11 27.17
C ILE A 29 1.69 0.87 27.55
N SER A 30 3.03 1.06 27.62
CA SER A 30 4.02 0.11 28.11
C SER A 30 4.86 0.78 29.21
N GLY A 31 5.69 0.00 29.91
CA GLY A 31 6.60 0.55 30.93
C GLY A 31 7.55 1.62 30.43
N GLU A 32 7.93 1.57 29.14
CA GLU A 32 8.78 2.58 28.48
C GLU A 32 8.08 3.95 28.33
N ASP A 33 6.75 3.98 28.40
CA ASP A 33 5.95 5.19 28.26
C ASP A 33 5.88 6.03 29.54
N PHE A 34 6.39 5.52 30.64
CA PHE A 34 6.49 6.25 31.89
C PHE A 34 7.68 7.22 31.91
N TYR A 35 7.46 8.41 32.45
CA TYR A 35 8.55 9.36 32.67
C TYR A 35 9.38 8.95 33.86
N ASN A 36 8.72 8.52 34.95
CA ASN A 36 9.40 7.91 36.09
C ASN A 36 9.72 6.44 35.80
N ARG A 37 11.00 6.15 35.59
CA ARG A 37 11.48 4.78 35.30
C ARG A 37 11.06 3.76 36.37
N GLN A 38 10.98 4.16 37.63
CA GLN A 38 10.55 3.29 38.74
C GLN A 38 9.09 2.85 38.54
N TYR A 39 8.21 3.77 38.09
CA TYR A 39 6.80 3.44 37.80
C TYR A 39 6.70 2.52 36.59
N GLY A 40 7.51 2.71 35.57
CA GLY A 40 7.58 1.80 34.42
C GLY A 40 7.96 0.37 34.83
N ILE A 41 8.94 0.21 35.71
CA ILE A 41 9.36 -1.11 36.24
C ILE A 41 8.20 -1.78 37.01
N VAL A 42 7.49 -1.03 37.84
CA VAL A 42 6.32 -1.55 38.58
C VAL A 42 5.23 -1.95 37.61
N PHE A 43 4.93 -1.14 36.60
CA PHE A 43 3.95 -1.43 35.56
C PHE A 43 4.27 -2.76 34.86
N ASP A 44 5.48 -2.91 34.35
CA ASP A 44 5.90 -4.13 33.61
C ASP A 44 5.85 -5.36 34.54
N THR A 45 6.23 -5.22 35.82
CA THR A 45 6.15 -6.32 36.79
C THR A 45 4.71 -6.74 37.09
N ILE A 46 3.76 -5.79 37.17
CA ILE A 46 2.34 -6.09 37.30
C ILE A 46 1.82 -6.87 36.07
N VAL A 47 2.21 -6.43 34.86
CA VAL A 47 1.84 -7.09 33.60
C VAL A 47 2.43 -8.51 33.53
N GLU A 48 3.68 -8.71 33.93
CA GLU A 48 4.32 -10.03 34.01
C GLU A 48 3.53 -10.97 34.95
N LEU A 49 3.22 -10.53 36.17
CA LEU A 49 2.44 -11.33 37.15
C LEU A 49 1.07 -11.73 36.59
N ASN A 50 0.37 -10.78 35.99
CA ASN A 50 -0.94 -11.02 35.40
C ASN A 50 -0.86 -12.02 34.24
N ASN A 51 0.14 -11.94 33.38
CA ASN A 51 0.35 -12.86 32.26
C ASN A 51 0.72 -14.27 32.70
N GLU A 52 1.39 -14.40 33.86
CA GLU A 52 1.67 -15.69 34.51
C GLU A 52 0.44 -16.28 35.25
N GLY A 53 -0.68 -15.57 35.27
CA GLY A 53 -1.89 -15.98 36.03
C GLY A 53 -1.71 -15.93 37.54
N LYS A 54 -0.71 -15.18 38.03
CA LYS A 54 -0.49 -14.98 39.47
C LYS A 54 -1.31 -13.81 39.99
N PRO A 55 -1.74 -13.86 41.27
CA PRO A 55 -2.46 -12.72 41.87
C PRO A 55 -1.54 -11.49 41.90
N VAL A 56 -2.13 -10.34 41.57
CA VAL A 56 -1.45 -9.05 41.66
C VAL A 56 -1.82 -8.43 42.99
N ASP A 57 -1.01 -8.71 43.99
CA ASP A 57 -1.15 -8.14 45.33
C ASP A 57 0.21 -7.60 45.83
N PHE A 58 0.17 -6.94 46.97
CA PHE A 58 1.34 -6.29 47.56
C PHE A 58 2.48 -7.28 47.79
N VAL A 59 2.19 -8.49 48.27
CA VAL A 59 3.19 -9.49 48.62
C VAL A 59 3.84 -10.06 47.37
N THR A 60 3.03 -10.44 46.40
CA THR A 60 3.52 -11.03 45.13
C THR A 60 4.32 -10.03 44.30
N LEU A 61 3.86 -8.75 44.28
CA LEU A 61 4.57 -7.68 43.58
C LEU A 61 5.91 -7.38 44.26
N GLN A 62 5.96 -7.25 45.59
CA GLN A 62 7.19 -6.99 46.31
C GLN A 62 8.19 -8.12 46.17
N ASP A 63 7.77 -9.37 46.26
CA ASP A 63 8.60 -10.54 46.11
C ASP A 63 9.23 -10.58 44.71
N ARG A 64 8.41 -10.34 43.66
CA ARG A 64 8.90 -10.29 42.28
C ARG A 64 9.89 -9.16 42.06
N LEU A 65 9.63 -7.96 42.58
CA LEU A 65 10.55 -6.82 42.45
C LEU A 65 11.88 -7.08 43.17
N ARG A 66 11.88 -7.77 44.32
CA ARG A 66 13.11 -8.15 45.04
C ARG A 66 13.91 -9.24 44.36
N SER A 67 13.25 -10.10 43.61
CA SER A 67 13.93 -11.21 42.89
C SER A 67 14.67 -10.74 41.62
N ARG A 68 14.45 -9.50 41.17
CA ARG A 68 15.08 -8.93 40.00
C ARG A 68 16.35 -8.14 40.34
N GLU A 69 17.46 -8.48 39.72
CA GLU A 69 18.76 -7.80 39.91
C GLU A 69 18.80 -6.40 39.29
N ASP A 70 17.93 -6.12 38.27
CA ASP A 70 17.87 -4.86 37.53
C ASP A 70 16.99 -3.80 38.21
N VAL A 71 16.36 -4.13 39.35
CA VAL A 71 15.44 -3.25 40.09
C VAL A 71 16.13 -2.58 41.24
N PRO A 72 16.13 -1.23 41.32
CA PRO A 72 16.66 -0.53 42.49
C PRO A 72 15.95 -0.94 43.78
N PRO A 73 16.65 -1.17 44.89
CA PRO A 73 16.05 -1.62 46.17
C PRO A 73 14.94 -0.73 46.68
N GLU A 74 14.95 0.54 46.34
CA GLU A 74 13.95 1.55 46.73
C GLU A 74 12.56 1.24 46.15
N VAL A 75 12.51 0.64 44.94
CA VAL A 75 11.25 0.32 44.21
C VAL A 75 10.50 -0.83 44.89
N SER A 76 11.20 -1.73 45.59
CA SER A 76 10.63 -2.82 46.36
C SER A 76 10.31 -2.42 47.81
N GLY A 77 10.53 -1.15 48.16
CA GLY A 77 10.27 -0.61 49.51
C GLY A 77 8.78 -0.52 49.83
N LEU A 78 8.45 -0.84 51.09
CA LEU A 78 7.07 -0.83 51.59
C LEU A 78 6.42 0.54 51.43
N ASP A 79 7.11 1.61 51.81
CA ASP A 79 6.59 2.98 51.76
C ASP A 79 6.34 3.44 50.30
N PHE A 80 7.24 3.09 49.40
CA PHE A 80 7.12 3.43 47.96
C PHE A 80 5.85 2.79 47.34
N LEU A 81 5.67 1.48 47.52
CA LEU A 81 4.55 0.74 46.99
C LEU A 81 3.23 1.14 47.63
N THR A 82 3.22 1.36 48.94
CA THR A 82 2.02 1.78 49.68
C THR A 82 1.54 3.17 49.21
N ASN A 83 2.44 4.12 49.07
CA ASN A 83 2.12 5.46 48.59
C ASN A 83 1.60 5.42 47.13
N LEU A 84 2.17 4.54 46.30
CA LEU A 84 1.78 4.39 44.92
C LEU A 84 0.35 3.83 44.79
N ILE A 85 0.02 2.81 45.57
CA ILE A 85 -1.29 2.15 45.57
C ILE A 85 -2.38 3.05 46.21
N ALA A 86 -2.03 3.76 47.28
CA ALA A 86 -2.99 4.65 48.00
C ALA A 86 -3.37 5.91 47.20
N SER A 87 -2.68 6.19 46.08
CA SER A 87 -2.89 7.41 45.29
C SER A 87 -4.24 7.48 44.54
N VAL A 88 -4.98 6.37 44.41
CA VAL A 88 -6.20 6.29 43.60
C VAL A 88 -7.33 5.60 44.35
N PRO A 89 -8.52 6.24 44.40
CA PRO A 89 -9.68 5.65 45.07
C PRO A 89 -10.49 4.67 44.19
N THR A 90 -10.30 4.65 42.89
CA THR A 90 -11.09 3.84 41.94
C THR A 90 -10.34 3.57 40.63
N SER A 91 -10.56 2.40 40.03
CA SER A 91 -10.02 1.99 38.71
C SER A 91 -10.85 2.51 37.51
N ALA A 92 -12.02 3.12 37.74
CA ALA A 92 -12.99 3.47 36.70
C ALA A 92 -12.43 4.39 35.59
N ASN A 93 -11.42 5.20 35.88
CA ASN A 93 -10.87 6.19 34.94
C ASN A 93 -9.53 5.75 34.32
N ILE A 94 -9.17 4.48 34.39
CA ILE A 94 -7.88 3.96 33.93
C ILE A 94 -7.56 4.35 32.47
N LYS A 95 -8.53 4.25 31.55
CA LYS A 95 -8.35 4.61 30.13
C LYS A 95 -7.99 6.09 29.96
N TYR A 96 -8.55 6.96 30.79
CA TYR A 96 -8.23 8.39 30.76
C TYR A 96 -6.81 8.66 31.27
N TYR A 97 -6.42 8.04 32.37
CA TYR A 97 -5.05 8.19 32.91
C TYR A 97 -4.00 7.61 31.98
N ALA A 98 -4.23 6.42 31.42
CA ALA A 98 -3.38 5.83 30.41
C ALA A 98 -3.25 6.72 29.16
N GLY A 99 -4.34 7.34 28.72
CA GLY A 99 -4.35 8.31 27.62
C GLY A 99 -3.45 9.52 27.87
N ILE A 100 -3.44 10.07 29.09
CA ILE A 100 -2.54 11.17 29.47
C ILE A 100 -1.08 10.72 29.42
N VAL A 101 -0.75 9.54 29.97
CA VAL A 101 0.62 8.99 29.92
C VAL A 101 1.05 8.78 28.48
N ALA A 102 0.21 8.17 27.63
CA ALA A 102 0.47 7.94 26.20
C ALA A 102 0.72 9.25 25.43
N GLU A 103 -0.07 10.30 25.71
CA GLU A 103 0.13 11.63 25.09
C GLU A 103 1.49 12.21 25.47
N LYS A 104 1.83 12.22 26.76
CA LYS A 104 3.11 12.76 27.24
C LYS A 104 4.31 11.92 26.74
N ALA A 105 4.16 10.60 26.68
CA ALA A 105 5.16 9.71 26.09
C ALA A 105 5.38 10.00 24.60
N THR A 106 4.31 10.21 23.83
CA THR A 106 4.40 10.58 22.42
C THR A 106 5.14 11.89 22.22
N LEU A 107 4.85 12.91 23.05
CA LEU A 107 5.57 14.19 23.01
C LEU A 107 7.06 14.01 23.33
N ARG A 108 7.43 13.18 24.31
CA ARG A 108 8.83 12.87 24.60
C ARG A 108 9.55 12.18 23.45
N ARG A 109 8.87 11.22 22.81
CA ARG A 109 9.42 10.54 21.62
C ARG A 109 9.65 11.53 20.49
N LEU A 110 8.68 12.41 20.20
CA LEU A 110 8.83 13.46 19.18
C LEU A 110 10.02 14.38 19.48
N ILE A 111 10.19 14.81 20.74
CA ILE A 111 11.33 15.65 21.15
C ILE A 111 12.65 14.93 20.88
N ARG A 112 12.81 13.67 21.34
CA ARG A 112 14.02 12.87 21.13
C ARG A 112 14.32 12.66 19.65
N THR A 113 13.29 12.30 18.87
CA THR A 113 13.43 12.12 17.42
C THR A 113 13.90 13.40 16.73
N ASN A 114 13.35 14.57 17.10
CA ASN A 114 13.78 15.85 16.55
C ASN A 114 15.22 16.20 16.95
N GLU A 115 15.64 15.92 18.18
CA GLU A 115 17.02 16.09 18.64
C GLU A 115 18.01 15.20 17.85
N GLU A 116 17.62 13.94 17.59
CA GLU A 116 18.43 13.02 16.76
C GLU A 116 18.54 13.52 15.32
N ILE A 117 17.44 13.98 14.73
CA ILE A 117 17.43 14.53 13.38
C ILE A 117 18.32 15.77 13.31
N ALA A 118 18.20 16.68 14.28
CA ALA A 118 19.04 17.88 14.34
C ALA A 118 20.53 17.50 14.46
N ASN A 119 20.89 16.54 15.31
CA ASN A 119 22.27 16.06 15.47
C ASN A 119 22.81 15.43 14.18
N THR A 120 21.98 14.67 13.44
CA THR A 120 22.35 14.11 12.14
C THR A 120 22.62 15.20 11.12
N CYS A 121 21.77 16.23 11.05
CA CYS A 121 21.98 17.39 10.18
C CYS A 121 23.28 18.16 10.53
N TYR A 122 23.55 18.39 11.81
CA TYR A 122 24.79 19.07 12.24
C TYR A 122 26.07 18.26 11.99
N SER A 123 25.97 16.91 11.99
CA SER A 123 27.15 16.06 11.79
C SER A 123 27.72 16.17 10.38
N GLY A 124 26.91 16.48 9.36
CA GLY A 124 27.31 16.64 7.97
C GLY A 124 27.95 15.39 7.33
N LYS A 125 27.74 14.20 7.92
CA LYS A 125 28.39 12.95 7.48
C LYS A 125 27.60 12.22 6.37
N GLU A 126 26.31 12.47 6.26
CA GLU A 126 25.40 11.81 5.35
C GLU A 126 24.96 12.75 4.24
N SER A 127 24.52 12.19 3.09
CA SER A 127 23.96 12.99 2.01
C SER A 127 22.60 13.58 2.41
N LEU A 128 22.21 14.70 1.78
CA LEU A 128 20.91 15.34 2.04
C LEU A 128 19.75 14.35 1.85
N ASP A 129 19.78 13.55 0.77
CA ASP A 129 18.73 12.58 0.46
C ASP A 129 18.60 11.52 1.54
N THR A 130 19.74 10.98 2.04
CA THR A 130 19.75 10.01 3.15
C THR A 130 19.18 10.59 4.44
N ILE A 131 19.52 11.86 4.74
CA ILE A 131 18.98 12.57 5.92
C ILE A 131 17.45 12.73 5.79
N LEU A 132 16.96 13.12 4.62
CA LEU A 132 15.52 13.29 4.38
C LEU A 132 14.75 11.98 4.52
N GLU A 133 15.25 10.89 3.92
CA GLU A 133 14.64 9.55 4.04
C GLU A 133 14.61 9.05 5.50
N SER A 134 15.72 9.19 6.20
CA SER A 134 15.84 8.81 7.60
C SER A 134 14.91 9.63 8.50
N THR A 135 14.76 10.93 8.22
CA THR A 135 13.86 11.83 8.94
C THR A 135 12.41 11.41 8.75
N GLU A 136 11.98 11.17 7.50
CA GLU A 136 10.62 10.71 7.21
C GLU A 136 10.32 9.38 7.91
N SER A 137 11.26 8.42 7.85
CA SER A 137 11.12 7.13 8.51
C SER A 137 10.93 7.26 10.02
N LYS A 138 11.78 8.04 10.70
CA LYS A 138 11.72 8.26 12.15
C LYS A 138 10.44 8.96 12.61
N ILE A 139 10.00 9.98 11.88
CA ILE A 139 8.74 10.67 12.19
C ILE A 139 7.54 9.71 11.99
N ASN A 140 7.54 8.94 10.90
CA ASN A 140 6.50 7.94 10.64
C ASN A 140 6.42 6.88 11.74
N GLU A 141 7.55 6.42 12.29
CA GLU A 141 7.58 5.47 13.42
C GLU A 141 6.85 6.03 14.64
N VAL A 142 7.09 7.29 15.00
CA VAL A 142 6.41 7.93 16.12
C VAL A 142 4.91 8.04 15.89
N VAL A 143 4.51 8.39 14.65
CA VAL A 143 3.09 8.49 14.27
C VAL A 143 2.40 7.13 14.24
N GLN A 144 3.08 6.08 13.76
CA GLN A 144 2.48 4.73 13.67
C GLN A 144 2.33 4.06 15.03
N LYS A 145 3.25 4.27 15.99
CA LYS A 145 3.09 3.76 17.37
C LYS A 145 1.83 4.30 18.06
N LYS A 146 1.31 5.46 17.64
CA LYS A 146 0.03 6.00 18.10
C LYS A 146 -1.18 5.26 17.50
N ASN A 147 -1.03 4.61 16.35
CA ASN A 147 -2.07 3.90 15.62
C ASN A 147 -1.94 2.38 15.82
N VAL A 148 -1.79 1.90 17.04
CA VAL A 148 -2.07 0.48 17.33
C VAL A 148 -3.53 0.26 16.96
N LYS A 149 -3.78 -0.45 15.85
CA LYS A 149 -5.14 -0.75 15.41
C LYS A 149 -5.76 -1.65 16.47
N GLU A 150 -6.68 -1.11 17.23
CA GLU A 150 -7.53 -1.88 18.12
C GLU A 150 -8.20 -3.04 17.35
N PHE A 151 -8.39 -4.17 18.01
CA PHE A 151 -9.25 -5.22 17.46
C PHE A 151 -10.64 -4.64 17.24
N VAL A 152 -11.09 -4.63 16.00
CA VAL A 152 -12.44 -4.16 15.68
C VAL A 152 -13.43 -5.25 16.05
N PRO A 153 -14.44 -4.99 16.91
CA PRO A 153 -15.46 -5.97 17.24
C PRO A 153 -16.11 -6.55 15.99
N ILE A 154 -16.27 -7.87 15.94
CA ILE A 154 -16.82 -8.56 14.75
C ILE A 154 -18.16 -7.99 14.31
N ARG A 155 -18.98 -7.53 15.25
CA ARG A 155 -20.28 -6.89 14.96
C ARG A 155 -20.11 -5.67 14.04
N THR A 156 -19.12 -4.82 14.30
CA THR A 156 -18.82 -3.64 13.46
C THR A 156 -18.36 -4.06 12.06
N VAL A 157 -17.53 -5.10 12.00
CA VAL A 157 -17.05 -5.65 10.71
C VAL A 157 -18.22 -6.21 9.90
N VAL A 158 -19.14 -6.95 10.52
CA VAL A 158 -20.35 -7.49 9.88
C VAL A 158 -21.23 -6.36 9.35
N MET A 159 -21.51 -5.33 10.15
CA MET A 159 -22.32 -4.19 9.72
C MET A 159 -21.71 -3.48 8.52
N ASN A 160 -20.40 -3.22 8.54
CA ASN A 160 -19.69 -2.62 7.43
C ASN A 160 -19.69 -3.49 6.16
N ALA A 161 -19.65 -4.82 6.31
CA ALA A 161 -19.74 -5.76 5.20
C ALA A 161 -21.16 -5.75 4.60
N MET A 162 -22.20 -5.75 5.43
CA MET A 162 -23.60 -5.67 4.99
C MET A 162 -23.87 -4.37 4.23
N ASP A 163 -23.39 -3.24 4.73
CA ASP A 163 -23.52 -1.94 4.05
C ASP A 163 -22.86 -1.95 2.65
N LYS A 164 -21.70 -2.61 2.54
CA LYS A 164 -21.01 -2.76 1.23
C LYS A 164 -21.82 -3.62 0.27
N ILE A 165 -22.38 -4.75 0.74
CA ILE A 165 -23.22 -5.64 -0.06
C ILE A 165 -24.50 -4.91 -0.50
N GLU A 166 -25.15 -4.17 0.41
CA GLU A 166 -26.35 -3.39 0.08
C GLU A 166 -26.07 -2.31 -0.99
N LYS A 167 -24.95 -1.60 -0.85
CA LYS A 167 -24.53 -0.61 -1.86
C LYS A 167 -24.26 -1.28 -3.22
N ALA A 168 -23.59 -2.43 -3.22
CA ALA A 168 -23.33 -3.19 -4.44
C ALA A 168 -24.65 -3.66 -5.12
N SER A 169 -25.62 -4.15 -4.33
CA SER A 169 -26.91 -4.60 -4.86
C SER A 169 -27.75 -3.47 -5.49
N LYS A 170 -27.62 -2.25 -4.95
CA LYS A 170 -28.31 -1.06 -5.48
C LYS A 170 -27.70 -0.51 -6.78
N LEU A 171 -26.42 -0.80 -7.03
CA LEU A 171 -25.74 -0.31 -8.23
C LEU A 171 -26.12 -1.05 -9.52
N HIS A 172 -26.91 -2.13 -9.46
CA HIS A 172 -27.34 -2.96 -10.59
C HIS A 172 -26.20 -3.31 -11.58
N GLY A 173 -24.93 -3.24 -11.11
CA GLY A 173 -23.73 -3.45 -11.90
C GLY A 173 -22.87 -4.58 -11.35
N THR A 174 -22.18 -5.28 -12.26
CA THR A 174 -21.25 -6.37 -11.91
C THR A 174 -19.92 -5.87 -11.35
N VAL A 175 -19.67 -4.55 -11.36
CA VAL A 175 -18.37 -3.94 -11.01
C VAL A 175 -18.47 -3.22 -9.67
N THR A 176 -17.85 -3.80 -8.64
CA THR A 176 -17.79 -3.22 -7.29
C THR A 176 -16.53 -2.35 -7.08
N GLY A 177 -15.48 -2.61 -7.84
CA GLY A 177 -14.25 -1.85 -7.88
C GLY A 177 -14.25 -0.77 -8.96
N ILE A 178 -13.07 -0.29 -9.33
CA ILE A 178 -12.89 0.67 -10.43
C ILE A 178 -12.93 -0.11 -11.75
N ALA A 179 -13.86 0.22 -12.62
CA ALA A 179 -13.99 -0.42 -13.92
C ALA A 179 -12.77 -0.11 -14.80
N THR A 180 -12.23 -1.13 -15.48
CA THR A 180 -11.11 -0.99 -16.41
C THR A 180 -11.53 -0.48 -17.80
N GLY A 181 -12.81 -0.64 -18.13
CA GLY A 181 -13.38 -0.39 -19.46
C GLY A 181 -13.38 -1.62 -20.37
N PHE A 182 -12.76 -2.72 -19.93
CA PHE A 182 -12.82 -4.02 -20.60
C PHE A 182 -13.91 -4.88 -19.97
N ILE A 183 -15.04 -5.01 -20.66
CA ILE A 183 -16.29 -5.57 -20.11
C ILE A 183 -16.07 -6.97 -19.53
N ASP A 184 -15.41 -7.85 -20.27
CA ASP A 184 -15.18 -9.23 -19.85
C ASP A 184 -14.16 -9.34 -18.70
N LEU A 185 -13.18 -8.43 -18.68
CA LEU A 185 -12.24 -8.32 -17.59
C LEU A 185 -12.93 -7.83 -16.31
N ASP A 186 -13.73 -6.79 -16.43
CA ASP A 186 -14.49 -6.20 -15.32
C ASP A 186 -15.52 -7.20 -14.78
N TYR A 187 -16.17 -7.99 -15.63
CA TYR A 187 -17.08 -9.06 -15.21
C TYR A 187 -16.34 -10.13 -14.36
N ARG A 188 -15.12 -10.55 -14.77
CA ARG A 188 -14.36 -11.59 -14.06
C ARG A 188 -13.71 -11.08 -12.77
N THR A 189 -13.26 -9.82 -12.76
CA THR A 189 -12.52 -9.23 -11.62
C THR A 189 -13.39 -8.40 -10.69
N ALA A 190 -14.64 -8.12 -11.09
CA ALA A 190 -15.51 -7.10 -10.48
C ALA A 190 -14.83 -5.71 -10.43
N GLY A 191 -13.94 -5.41 -11.40
CA GLY A 191 -13.11 -4.21 -11.46
C GLY A 191 -11.89 -4.25 -10.55
N MET A 192 -11.10 -3.18 -10.54
CA MET A 192 -9.91 -3.06 -9.70
C MET A 192 -10.30 -2.68 -8.27
N GLN A 193 -10.06 -3.59 -7.33
CA GLN A 193 -10.51 -3.43 -5.94
C GLN A 193 -9.57 -2.52 -5.15
N PRO A 194 -10.09 -1.65 -4.26
CA PRO A 194 -9.27 -0.87 -3.34
C PRO A 194 -8.37 -1.78 -2.49
N SER A 195 -7.15 -1.30 -2.22
CA SER A 195 -6.14 -2.04 -1.43
C SER A 195 -5.53 -3.27 -2.10
N ASP A 196 -5.86 -3.54 -3.37
CA ASP A 196 -5.26 -4.64 -4.11
C ASP A 196 -3.98 -4.21 -4.85
N LEU A 197 -2.99 -5.11 -4.84
CA LEU A 197 -1.86 -5.07 -5.74
C LEU A 197 -2.18 -5.99 -6.92
N VAL A 198 -2.22 -5.42 -8.13
CA VAL A 198 -2.46 -6.11 -9.39
C VAL A 198 -1.16 -6.14 -10.18
N LEU A 199 -0.69 -7.33 -10.52
CA LEU A 199 0.50 -7.51 -11.35
C LEU A 199 0.08 -7.79 -12.79
N ILE A 200 0.65 -7.02 -13.73
CA ILE A 200 0.44 -7.23 -15.16
C ILE A 200 1.81 -7.48 -15.79
N ALA A 201 2.01 -8.65 -16.37
CA ALA A 201 3.29 -9.02 -16.92
C ALA A 201 3.18 -9.48 -18.38
N ALA A 202 4.21 -9.13 -19.16
CA ALA A 202 4.30 -9.50 -20.56
C ALA A 202 5.75 -9.55 -21.02
N ARG A 203 6.00 -10.20 -22.18
CA ARG A 203 7.24 -10.02 -22.91
C ARG A 203 7.27 -8.63 -23.57
N PRO A 204 8.46 -8.10 -23.90
CA PRO A 204 8.56 -6.85 -24.65
C PRO A 204 7.68 -6.86 -25.90
N SER A 205 7.18 -5.72 -26.29
CA SER A 205 6.35 -5.50 -27.49
C SER A 205 4.94 -6.12 -27.47
N MET A 206 4.53 -6.80 -26.39
CA MET A 206 3.17 -7.35 -26.22
C MET A 206 2.11 -6.30 -25.80
N GLY A 207 2.43 -5.01 -25.84
CA GLY A 207 1.47 -3.95 -25.53
C GLY A 207 1.22 -3.69 -24.03
N LYS A 208 2.12 -4.11 -23.12
CA LYS A 208 1.97 -3.96 -21.67
C LYS A 208 1.63 -2.52 -21.24
N THR A 209 2.44 -1.54 -21.63
CA THR A 209 2.22 -0.12 -21.37
C THR A 209 0.92 0.38 -22.02
N ALA A 210 0.64 -0.04 -23.27
CA ALA A 210 -0.59 0.32 -23.95
C ALA A 210 -1.84 -0.15 -23.18
N PHE A 211 -1.82 -1.38 -22.67
CA PHE A 211 -2.94 -1.94 -21.91
C PHE A 211 -3.28 -1.10 -20.66
N VAL A 212 -2.28 -0.73 -19.86
CA VAL A 212 -2.53 0.10 -18.67
C VAL A 212 -2.88 1.55 -19.02
N LEU A 213 -2.37 2.09 -20.13
CA LEU A 213 -2.80 3.40 -20.61
C LEU A 213 -4.26 3.41 -21.06
N ASN A 214 -4.76 2.33 -21.65
CA ASN A 214 -6.19 2.18 -21.96
C ASN A 214 -7.03 2.14 -20.67
N ILE A 215 -6.58 1.44 -19.63
CA ILE A 215 -7.23 1.46 -18.31
C ILE A 215 -7.18 2.88 -17.72
N ALA A 216 -6.01 3.53 -17.73
CA ALA A 216 -5.85 4.89 -17.21
C ALA A 216 -6.76 5.89 -17.93
N GLN A 217 -6.85 5.80 -19.26
CA GLN A 217 -7.77 6.60 -20.07
C GLN A 217 -9.21 6.40 -19.63
N HIS A 218 -9.67 5.15 -19.52
CA HIS A 218 -11.04 4.86 -19.10
C HIS A 218 -11.34 5.43 -17.71
N VAL A 219 -10.43 5.22 -16.75
CA VAL A 219 -10.58 5.69 -15.37
C VAL A 219 -10.52 7.22 -15.27
N ALA A 220 -9.52 7.85 -15.87
CA ALA A 220 -9.31 9.28 -15.73
C ALA A 220 -10.24 10.11 -16.61
N PHE A 221 -10.55 9.66 -17.84
CA PHE A 221 -11.32 10.46 -18.80
C PHE A 221 -12.83 10.13 -18.77
N LYS A 222 -13.19 8.85 -18.64
CA LYS A 222 -14.62 8.45 -18.66
C LYS A 222 -15.25 8.46 -17.27
N GLN A 223 -14.50 7.97 -16.24
CA GLN A 223 -14.99 7.97 -14.86
C GLN A 223 -14.59 9.23 -14.08
N ASN A 224 -13.75 10.10 -14.64
CA ASN A 224 -13.24 11.33 -14.02
C ASN A 224 -12.60 11.09 -12.63
N LEU A 225 -11.91 9.94 -12.46
CA LEU A 225 -11.24 9.56 -11.23
C LEU A 225 -9.75 9.90 -11.32
N PRO A 226 -9.12 10.36 -10.20
CA PRO A 226 -7.70 10.69 -10.17
C PRO A 226 -6.82 9.44 -10.31
N VAL A 227 -5.89 9.45 -11.27
CA VAL A 227 -4.94 8.37 -11.55
C VAL A 227 -3.51 8.90 -11.52
N ALA A 228 -2.62 8.22 -10.81
CA ALA A 228 -1.19 8.47 -10.84
C ALA A 228 -0.48 7.41 -11.69
N ILE A 229 0.35 7.83 -12.64
CA ILE A 229 1.22 6.96 -13.42
C ILE A 229 2.67 7.29 -13.10
N PHE A 230 3.42 6.30 -12.62
CA PHE A 230 4.87 6.34 -12.48
C PHE A 230 5.49 5.61 -13.66
N SER A 231 6.11 6.36 -14.57
CA SER A 231 6.74 5.83 -15.78
C SER A 231 8.25 5.86 -15.64
N LEU A 232 8.83 4.70 -15.41
CA LEU A 232 10.28 4.57 -15.19
C LEU A 232 11.06 4.24 -16.47
N GLU A 233 10.36 3.87 -17.55
CA GLU A 233 10.93 3.50 -18.84
C GLU A 233 10.74 4.61 -19.88
N MET A 234 9.60 5.28 -19.87
CA MET A 234 9.23 6.25 -20.91
C MET A 234 9.05 7.64 -20.31
N SER A 235 9.41 8.68 -21.09
CA SER A 235 9.13 10.05 -20.68
C SER A 235 7.62 10.37 -20.70
N LYS A 236 7.22 11.36 -19.94
CA LYS A 236 5.82 11.83 -19.89
C LYS A 236 5.31 12.27 -21.26
N GLU A 237 6.16 12.89 -22.09
CA GLU A 237 5.79 13.30 -23.45
C GLU A 237 5.50 12.08 -24.34
N GLN A 238 6.28 11.00 -24.22
CA GLN A 238 6.05 9.76 -24.97
C GLN A 238 4.73 9.10 -24.56
N LEU A 239 4.40 9.12 -23.27
CA LEU A 239 3.13 8.58 -22.78
C LEU A 239 1.96 9.43 -23.30
N ILE A 240 2.07 10.75 -23.26
CA ILE A 240 1.02 11.66 -23.77
C ILE A 240 0.83 11.45 -25.28
N ASN A 241 1.89 11.26 -26.06
CA ASN A 241 1.76 10.96 -27.50
C ASN A 241 0.99 9.65 -27.75
N ARG A 242 1.20 8.61 -26.93
CA ARG A 242 0.39 7.38 -26.98
C ARG A 242 -1.07 7.63 -26.59
N MET A 243 -1.32 8.46 -25.58
CA MET A 243 -2.67 8.84 -25.19
C MET A 243 -3.38 9.67 -26.25
N PHE A 244 -2.68 10.53 -26.97
CA PHE A 244 -3.22 11.22 -28.13
C PHE A 244 -3.67 10.24 -29.20
N SER A 245 -2.82 9.29 -29.57
CA SER A 245 -3.18 8.27 -30.57
C SER A 245 -4.39 7.44 -30.12
N LEU A 246 -4.42 7.06 -28.85
CA LEU A 246 -5.48 6.29 -28.24
C LEU A 246 -6.83 7.04 -28.21
N GLU A 247 -6.84 8.32 -27.82
CA GLU A 247 -8.07 9.11 -27.68
C GLU A 247 -8.58 9.65 -29.02
N SER A 248 -7.67 10.18 -29.86
CA SER A 248 -8.04 10.75 -31.15
C SER A 248 -8.28 9.71 -32.25
N SER A 249 -7.84 8.46 -32.04
CA SER A 249 -7.76 7.42 -33.07
C SER A 249 -7.00 7.91 -34.32
N VAL A 250 -5.89 8.64 -34.09
CA VAL A 250 -4.91 9.02 -35.11
C VAL A 250 -3.72 8.10 -34.99
N ASP A 251 -3.20 7.65 -36.14
CA ASP A 251 -2.05 6.75 -36.21
C ASP A 251 -0.85 7.32 -35.46
N ALA A 252 -0.27 6.51 -34.57
CA ALA A 252 0.86 6.90 -33.73
C ALA A 252 2.10 7.28 -34.55
N GLN A 253 2.30 6.68 -35.74
CA GLN A 253 3.40 7.02 -36.64
C GLN A 253 3.19 8.40 -37.27
N LYS A 254 1.94 8.73 -37.67
CA LYS A 254 1.60 10.07 -38.17
C LYS A 254 1.80 11.15 -37.11
N LEU A 255 1.41 10.89 -35.85
CA LEU A 255 1.70 11.81 -34.73
C LEU A 255 3.20 12.04 -34.56
N ARG A 256 4.01 10.99 -34.66
CA ARG A 256 5.46 11.08 -34.53
C ARG A 256 6.12 11.86 -35.67
N THR A 257 5.61 11.72 -36.89
CA THR A 257 6.18 12.37 -38.11
C THR A 257 5.58 13.75 -38.37
N GLY A 258 4.48 14.11 -37.70
CA GLY A 258 3.75 15.35 -37.93
C GLY A 258 2.93 15.38 -39.22
N GLN A 259 2.76 14.22 -39.89
CA GLN A 259 2.01 14.10 -41.15
C GLN A 259 0.53 13.89 -40.91
N LEU A 260 -0.14 14.97 -40.50
CA LEU A 260 -1.56 14.99 -40.17
C LEU A 260 -2.36 15.79 -41.21
N ASN A 261 -3.53 15.31 -41.57
CA ASN A 261 -4.50 16.08 -42.33
C ASN A 261 -5.37 16.97 -41.41
N ASP A 262 -6.18 17.85 -41.98
CA ASP A 262 -6.98 18.81 -41.20
C ASP A 262 -7.95 18.12 -40.25
N GLN A 263 -8.58 17.02 -40.64
CA GLN A 263 -9.50 16.26 -39.80
C GLN A 263 -8.79 15.54 -38.64
N GLU A 264 -7.56 15.08 -38.88
CA GLU A 264 -6.72 14.47 -37.85
C GLU A 264 -6.26 15.53 -36.83
N TRP A 265 -5.98 16.75 -37.30
CA TRP A 265 -5.68 17.90 -36.44
C TRP A 265 -6.87 18.28 -35.56
N GLU A 266 -8.09 18.36 -36.13
CA GLU A 266 -9.32 18.64 -35.34
C GLU A 266 -9.49 17.61 -34.21
N ARG A 267 -9.43 16.31 -34.54
CA ARG A 267 -9.54 15.23 -33.53
C ARG A 267 -8.43 15.29 -32.48
N LEU A 268 -7.21 15.68 -32.86
CA LEU A 268 -6.10 15.85 -31.94
C LEU A 268 -6.34 17.00 -30.96
N ILE A 269 -6.86 18.14 -31.44
CA ILE A 269 -7.20 19.30 -30.60
C ILE A 269 -8.33 18.94 -29.62
N GLU A 270 -9.35 18.22 -30.08
CA GLU A 270 -10.43 17.76 -29.20
C GLU A 270 -9.89 16.83 -28.09
N SER A 271 -9.03 15.86 -28.47
CA SER A 271 -8.40 14.95 -27.52
C SER A 271 -7.49 15.67 -26.53
N ALA A 272 -6.78 16.72 -26.95
CA ALA A 272 -5.98 17.56 -26.07
C ALA A 272 -6.87 18.24 -25.00
N GLY A 273 -8.05 18.68 -25.39
CA GLY A 273 -9.04 19.24 -24.46
C GLY A 273 -9.54 18.23 -23.42
N VAL A 274 -9.74 16.97 -23.82
CA VAL A 274 -10.14 15.87 -22.93
C VAL A 274 -9.01 15.50 -21.96
N ILE A 275 -7.82 15.28 -22.50
CA ILE A 275 -6.62 14.92 -21.71
C ILE A 275 -6.29 16.02 -20.70
N GLY A 276 -6.28 17.29 -21.14
CA GLY A 276 -5.95 18.44 -20.30
C GLY A 276 -6.94 18.71 -19.15
N LYS A 277 -8.19 18.26 -19.28
CA LYS A 277 -9.21 18.37 -18.21
C LYS A 277 -9.23 17.14 -17.29
N SER A 278 -8.53 16.09 -17.64
CA SER A 278 -8.53 14.85 -16.86
C SER A 278 -7.76 14.99 -15.55
N LYS A 279 -8.05 14.09 -14.63
CA LYS A 279 -7.33 13.99 -13.34
C LYS A 279 -6.15 13.02 -13.40
N LEU A 280 -5.47 12.97 -14.54
CA LEU A 280 -4.30 12.13 -14.74
C LEU A 280 -3.05 12.87 -14.31
N MET A 281 -2.21 12.23 -13.51
CA MET A 281 -0.88 12.73 -13.14
C MET A 281 0.19 11.74 -13.55
N ILE A 282 1.26 12.22 -14.17
CA ILE A 282 2.37 11.41 -14.65
C ILE A 282 3.65 11.88 -13.98
N ASP A 283 4.38 10.94 -13.42
CA ASP A 283 5.72 11.11 -12.88
C ASP A 283 6.69 10.22 -13.66
N ASP A 284 7.71 10.80 -14.27
CA ASP A 284 8.73 10.10 -15.05
C ASP A 284 10.12 10.15 -14.37
N THR A 285 10.14 10.30 -13.04
CA THR A 285 11.39 10.28 -12.27
C THR A 285 12.06 8.91 -12.37
N PRO A 286 13.25 8.81 -12.97
CA PRO A 286 13.93 7.53 -13.13
C PRO A 286 14.41 7.00 -11.78
N GLY A 287 14.24 5.69 -11.56
CA GLY A 287 14.74 5.03 -10.36
C GLY A 287 14.10 5.51 -9.05
N ILE A 288 12.84 5.93 -9.09
CA ILE A 288 12.12 6.40 -7.90
C ILE A 288 12.17 5.36 -6.77
N SER A 289 12.43 5.81 -5.55
CA SER A 289 12.36 4.96 -4.35
C SER A 289 10.91 4.73 -3.91
N ILE A 290 10.67 3.64 -3.17
CA ILE A 290 9.35 3.36 -2.57
C ILE A 290 8.92 4.48 -1.62
N ALA A 291 9.84 5.06 -0.86
CA ALA A 291 9.56 6.13 0.09
C ALA A 291 9.06 7.39 -0.64
N GLU A 292 9.76 7.77 -1.71
CA GLU A 292 9.38 8.92 -2.55
C GLU A 292 8.02 8.69 -3.24
N LEU A 293 7.81 7.53 -3.85
CA LEU A 293 6.53 7.15 -4.46
C LEU A 293 5.38 7.27 -3.43
N ARG A 294 5.58 6.69 -2.24
CA ARG A 294 4.59 6.74 -1.16
C ARG A 294 4.28 8.17 -0.72
N SER A 295 5.31 9.01 -0.58
CA SER A 295 5.17 10.43 -0.21
C SER A 295 4.37 11.20 -1.26
N LYS A 296 4.72 11.05 -2.55
CA LYS A 296 4.00 11.67 -3.68
C LYS A 296 2.54 11.22 -3.74
N CYS A 297 2.28 9.92 -3.58
CA CYS A 297 0.91 9.38 -3.57
C CYS A 297 0.07 9.88 -2.39
N ARG A 298 0.66 9.99 -1.19
CA ARG A 298 -0.02 10.57 -0.01
C ARG A 298 -0.44 12.01 -0.25
N ARG A 299 0.50 12.83 -0.75
CA ARG A 299 0.24 14.23 -1.08
C ARG A 299 -0.87 14.35 -2.11
N MET A 300 -0.79 13.59 -3.21
CA MET A 300 -1.82 13.59 -4.24
C MET A 300 -3.19 13.18 -3.67
N LYS A 301 -3.23 12.18 -2.78
CA LYS A 301 -4.47 11.72 -2.15
C LYS A 301 -5.12 12.80 -1.29
N GLN A 302 -4.30 13.60 -0.60
CA GLN A 302 -4.78 14.69 0.27
C GLN A 302 -5.25 15.91 -0.53
N GLU A 303 -4.53 16.27 -1.60
CA GLU A 303 -4.79 17.51 -2.36
C GLU A 303 -5.88 17.31 -3.45
N ASN A 304 -5.81 16.22 -4.19
CA ASN A 304 -6.62 16.02 -5.40
C ASN A 304 -7.52 14.77 -5.33
N GLY A 305 -7.36 13.96 -4.29
CA GLY A 305 -7.84 12.60 -4.25
C GLY A 305 -6.94 11.67 -5.09
N LEU A 306 -7.01 10.38 -4.84
CA LEU A 306 -6.29 9.35 -5.60
C LEU A 306 -7.15 8.10 -5.64
N SER A 307 -7.38 7.58 -6.84
CA SER A 307 -8.22 6.40 -7.06
C SER A 307 -7.44 5.20 -7.57
N MET A 308 -6.34 5.40 -8.30
CA MET A 308 -5.53 4.32 -8.87
C MET A 308 -4.08 4.75 -9.01
N ILE A 309 -3.16 3.81 -8.81
CA ILE A 309 -1.72 3.98 -9.03
C ILE A 309 -1.28 2.98 -10.10
N ILE A 310 -0.51 3.43 -11.09
CA ILE A 310 0.09 2.59 -12.14
C ILE A 310 1.59 2.79 -12.12
N ILE A 311 2.37 1.69 -12.19
CA ILE A 311 3.84 1.70 -12.17
C ILE A 311 4.37 0.93 -13.38
N ASP A 312 5.07 1.59 -14.28
CA ASP A 312 5.68 1.00 -15.48
C ASP A 312 7.21 1.21 -15.48
N TYR A 313 8.01 0.24 -15.14
CA TYR A 313 7.77 -1.09 -14.56
C TYR A 313 8.66 -1.32 -13.34
N LEU A 314 8.28 -2.26 -12.47
CA LEU A 314 8.85 -2.49 -11.14
C LEU A 314 10.37 -2.65 -11.10
N GLN A 315 10.96 -3.34 -12.09
CA GLN A 315 12.39 -3.66 -12.10
C GLN A 315 13.29 -2.43 -12.30
N LEU A 316 12.72 -1.25 -12.59
CA LEU A 316 13.45 0.02 -12.68
C LEU A 316 13.38 0.85 -11.39
N MET A 317 12.62 0.40 -10.38
CA MET A 317 12.59 1.06 -9.08
C MET A 317 13.93 0.85 -8.35
N SER A 318 14.32 1.86 -7.58
CA SER A 318 15.48 1.76 -6.68
C SER A 318 15.05 1.16 -5.34
N GLY A 319 15.78 0.13 -4.90
CA GLY A 319 15.66 -0.42 -3.56
C GLY A 319 16.81 0.05 -2.66
N SER A 320 16.69 -0.19 -1.37
CA SER A 320 17.65 0.24 -0.35
C SER A 320 18.91 -0.66 -0.21
N GLY A 321 19.15 -1.60 -1.12
CA GLY A 321 20.18 -2.65 -0.98
C GLY A 321 21.24 -2.69 -2.09
N GLY A 322 22.41 -3.19 -1.75
CA GLY A 322 23.63 -3.19 -2.60
C GLY A 322 23.65 -4.22 -3.76
N ARG A 323 24.62 -4.07 -4.63
CA ARG A 323 24.79 -4.62 -5.99
C ARG A 323 25.12 -6.12 -6.16
N SER A 324 24.51 -7.08 -5.45
CA SER A 324 24.68 -8.50 -5.76
C SER A 324 23.42 -9.14 -6.34
N SER A 325 23.52 -10.19 -7.16
CA SER A 325 22.38 -10.84 -7.83
C SER A 325 21.35 -11.42 -6.84
N ASP A 326 21.81 -11.94 -5.70
CA ASP A 326 20.93 -12.43 -4.64
C ASP A 326 20.22 -11.28 -3.92
N SER A 327 20.83 -10.08 -3.91
CA SER A 327 20.20 -8.86 -3.39
C SER A 327 19.06 -8.37 -4.27
N ARG A 328 19.10 -8.57 -5.61
CA ARG A 328 18.06 -8.05 -6.52
C ARG A 328 16.72 -8.76 -6.33
N GLN A 329 16.74 -10.07 -6.13
CA GLN A 329 15.51 -10.83 -5.89
C GLN A 329 14.87 -10.45 -4.55
N GLN A 330 15.70 -10.21 -3.54
CA GLN A 330 15.25 -9.72 -2.23
C GLN A 330 14.70 -8.29 -2.33
N GLU A 331 15.39 -7.41 -3.05
CA GLU A 331 14.98 -6.04 -3.32
C GLU A 331 13.59 -5.97 -3.99
N ILE A 332 13.36 -6.76 -5.03
CA ILE A 332 12.07 -6.84 -5.70
C ILE A 332 10.98 -7.36 -4.74
N SER A 333 11.31 -8.30 -3.86
CA SER A 333 10.39 -8.80 -2.83
C SER A 333 10.01 -7.71 -1.83
N ASP A 334 10.96 -6.89 -1.42
CA ASP A 334 10.75 -5.78 -0.50
C ASP A 334 9.91 -4.68 -1.15
N ILE A 335 10.17 -4.36 -2.43
CA ILE A 335 9.36 -3.46 -3.25
C ILE A 335 7.91 -3.96 -3.31
N SER A 336 7.68 -5.24 -3.59
CA SER A 336 6.35 -5.83 -3.68
C SER A 336 5.55 -5.68 -2.38
N ARG A 337 6.16 -6.06 -1.26
CA ARG A 337 5.54 -5.93 0.07
C ARG A 337 5.21 -4.47 0.38
N SER A 338 6.11 -3.57 0.04
CA SER A 338 5.93 -2.13 0.25
C SER A 338 4.82 -1.56 -0.61
N LEU A 339 4.71 -1.95 -1.89
CA LEU A 339 3.61 -1.52 -2.78
C LEU A 339 2.25 -2.03 -2.30
N LYS A 340 2.20 -3.27 -1.79
CA LYS A 340 0.99 -3.78 -1.15
C LYS A 340 0.62 -2.98 0.11
N ALA A 341 1.62 -2.58 0.90
CA ALA A 341 1.38 -1.70 2.05
C ALA A 341 0.84 -0.33 1.60
N VAL A 342 1.39 0.28 0.54
CA VAL A 342 0.90 1.53 -0.06
C VAL A 342 -0.56 1.38 -0.53
N ALA A 343 -0.88 0.30 -1.25
CA ALA A 343 -2.26 0.03 -1.71
C ALA A 343 -3.25 -0.02 -0.54
N ARG A 344 -2.87 -0.69 0.55
CA ARG A 344 -3.71 -0.81 1.76
C ARG A 344 -3.83 0.50 2.54
N GLU A 345 -2.71 1.22 2.69
CA GLU A 345 -2.66 2.50 3.40
C GLU A 345 -3.53 3.54 2.72
N LEU A 346 -3.38 3.66 1.40
CA LEU A 346 -4.12 4.64 0.62
C LEU A 346 -5.51 4.14 0.21
N SER A 347 -5.85 2.87 0.46
CA SER A 347 -7.11 2.24 0.03
C SER A 347 -7.37 2.45 -1.47
N VAL A 348 -6.35 2.22 -2.31
CA VAL A 348 -6.42 2.31 -3.77
C VAL A 348 -5.81 1.07 -4.42
N PRO A 349 -6.28 0.64 -5.61
CA PRO A 349 -5.58 -0.37 -6.39
C PRO A 349 -4.24 0.16 -6.90
N VAL A 350 -3.22 -0.70 -6.85
CA VAL A 350 -1.90 -0.48 -7.44
C VAL A 350 -1.70 -1.47 -8.58
N LEU A 351 -1.61 -0.98 -9.81
CA LEU A 351 -1.30 -1.76 -10.99
C LEU A 351 0.20 -1.67 -11.24
N ALA A 352 0.91 -2.77 -11.08
CA ALA A 352 2.34 -2.84 -11.22
C ALA A 352 2.70 -3.67 -12.46
N LEU A 353 3.50 -3.11 -13.35
CA LEU A 353 3.95 -3.79 -14.55
C LEU A 353 5.25 -4.56 -14.27
N SER A 354 5.39 -5.73 -14.90
CA SER A 354 6.57 -6.56 -14.79
C SER A 354 6.94 -7.15 -16.15
N GLN A 355 8.22 -7.38 -16.36
CA GLN A 355 8.71 -8.09 -17.54
C GLN A 355 8.87 -9.57 -17.24
N LEU A 356 8.42 -10.42 -18.18
CA LEU A 356 8.57 -11.87 -18.09
C LEU A 356 9.99 -12.32 -18.46
N SER A 357 10.42 -13.41 -17.84
CA SER A 357 11.67 -14.09 -18.17
C SER A 357 11.69 -14.56 -19.63
N ARG A 358 12.90 -14.63 -20.22
CA ARG A 358 13.10 -15.20 -21.56
C ARG A 358 12.77 -16.70 -21.65
N ALA A 359 12.62 -17.38 -20.53
CA ALA A 359 12.25 -18.79 -20.50
C ALA A 359 10.90 -19.09 -21.19
N VAL A 360 10.00 -18.09 -21.25
CA VAL A 360 8.74 -18.19 -22.03
C VAL A 360 9.00 -18.52 -23.49
N GLU A 361 10.03 -17.92 -24.09
CA GLU A 361 10.37 -18.07 -25.51
C GLU A 361 10.98 -19.45 -25.86
N GLN A 362 11.40 -20.20 -24.85
CA GLN A 362 11.94 -21.55 -25.01
C GLN A 362 10.88 -22.65 -25.07
N ARG A 363 9.63 -22.31 -24.73
CA ARG A 363 8.51 -23.26 -24.77
C ARG A 363 7.86 -23.24 -26.15
N PRO A 364 7.36 -24.39 -26.62
CA PRO A 364 6.72 -24.49 -27.94
C PRO A 364 5.47 -23.63 -28.09
N ASP A 365 4.72 -23.40 -26.98
CA ASP A 365 3.47 -22.66 -26.96
C ASP A 365 3.65 -21.17 -26.63
N HIS A 366 4.85 -20.76 -26.20
CA HIS A 366 5.19 -19.40 -25.76
C HIS A 366 4.20 -18.78 -24.76
N ARG A 367 3.31 -19.58 -24.14
CA ARG A 367 2.28 -19.09 -23.23
C ARG A 367 2.86 -18.79 -21.85
N PRO A 368 2.61 -17.60 -21.29
CA PRO A 368 3.14 -17.20 -19.99
C PRO A 368 2.46 -17.95 -18.83
N MET A 369 3.25 -18.26 -17.80
CA MET A 369 2.79 -18.86 -16.56
C MET A 369 3.47 -18.22 -15.34
N LEU A 370 2.96 -18.48 -14.12
CA LEU A 370 3.46 -17.86 -12.90
C LEU A 370 4.96 -18.09 -12.66
N SER A 371 5.52 -19.22 -13.09
CA SER A 371 6.94 -19.52 -12.97
C SER A 371 7.85 -18.60 -13.81
N ASP A 372 7.30 -17.91 -14.82
CA ASP A 372 8.06 -17.00 -15.68
C ASP A 372 8.35 -15.65 -15.04
N LEU A 373 7.75 -15.41 -13.87
CA LEU A 373 8.05 -14.27 -13.01
C LEU A 373 9.29 -14.51 -12.11
N ARG A 374 10.34 -15.16 -12.64
CA ARG A 374 11.49 -15.70 -11.88
C ARG A 374 12.18 -14.70 -10.94
N GLU A 375 12.37 -13.47 -11.36
CA GLU A 375 12.91 -12.39 -10.51
C GLU A 375 11.82 -11.73 -9.65
N SER A 376 10.57 -12.05 -9.91
CA SER A 376 9.38 -11.44 -9.33
C SER A 376 8.45 -12.47 -8.66
N GLY A 377 8.92 -13.67 -8.32
CA GLY A 377 8.10 -14.74 -7.72
C GLY A 377 7.42 -14.30 -6.41
N ALA A 378 8.10 -13.51 -5.61
CA ALA A 378 7.52 -12.94 -4.40
C ALA A 378 6.38 -11.96 -4.70
N ILE A 379 6.48 -11.18 -5.79
CA ILE A 379 5.41 -10.26 -6.21
C ILE A 379 4.15 -11.04 -6.57
N ALA A 380 4.30 -12.18 -7.25
CA ALA A 380 3.17 -13.03 -7.58
C ALA A 380 2.46 -13.56 -6.33
N GLN A 381 3.18 -13.82 -5.23
CA GLN A 381 2.59 -14.22 -3.95
C GLN A 381 1.81 -13.07 -3.29
N ASP A 382 2.37 -11.87 -3.29
CA ASP A 382 1.80 -10.68 -2.66
C ASP A 382 0.60 -10.14 -3.44
N ALA A 383 0.62 -10.21 -4.78
CA ALA A 383 -0.43 -9.71 -5.64
C ALA A 383 -1.78 -10.40 -5.37
N ALA A 384 -2.86 -9.62 -5.41
CA ALA A 384 -4.23 -10.13 -5.35
C ALA A 384 -4.65 -10.73 -6.69
N VAL A 385 -4.22 -10.10 -7.79
CA VAL A 385 -4.48 -10.52 -9.16
C VAL A 385 -3.17 -10.52 -9.94
N VAL A 386 -2.94 -11.55 -10.75
CA VAL A 386 -1.81 -11.62 -11.70
C VAL A 386 -2.37 -11.87 -13.09
N MET A 387 -2.05 -10.99 -14.02
CA MET A 387 -2.46 -11.04 -15.41
C MET A 387 -1.26 -11.12 -16.33
N PHE A 388 -1.37 -11.91 -17.39
CA PHE A 388 -0.41 -11.94 -18.47
C PHE A 388 -1.05 -11.44 -19.76
N ILE A 389 -0.27 -10.72 -20.56
CA ILE A 389 -0.66 -10.35 -21.91
C ILE A 389 0.07 -11.27 -22.88
N TYR A 390 -0.69 -11.91 -23.75
CA TYR A 390 -0.19 -12.83 -24.77
C TYR A 390 -0.89 -12.56 -26.09
N SER A 391 -0.13 -12.65 -27.19
CA SER A 391 -0.64 -12.50 -28.56
C SER A 391 -0.01 -13.58 -29.40
N ASP A 392 -0.82 -14.48 -29.95
CA ASP A 392 -0.33 -15.61 -30.73
C ASP A 392 0.27 -15.17 -32.07
N ASP A 393 -0.31 -14.16 -32.70
CA ASP A 393 0.16 -13.58 -33.97
C ASP A 393 1.57 -12.95 -33.89
N TYR A 394 2.06 -12.62 -32.70
CA TYR A 394 3.43 -12.16 -32.50
C TYR A 394 4.46 -13.27 -32.73
N TYR A 395 4.13 -14.51 -32.36
CA TYR A 395 5.00 -15.68 -32.49
C TYR A 395 4.71 -16.48 -33.76
N ASN A 396 3.44 -16.54 -34.16
CA ASN A 396 2.94 -17.31 -35.29
C ASN A 396 2.24 -16.39 -36.29
N HIS A 397 2.92 -16.07 -37.39
CA HIS A 397 2.38 -15.20 -38.47
C HIS A 397 1.16 -15.80 -39.17
N ASP A 398 0.97 -17.13 -39.08
CA ASP A 398 -0.16 -17.85 -39.66
C ASP A 398 -1.28 -18.11 -38.65
N SER A 399 -1.22 -17.45 -37.48
CA SER A 399 -2.25 -17.55 -36.47
C SER A 399 -3.64 -17.21 -37.01
N PRO A 400 -4.67 -18.00 -36.70
CA PRO A 400 -6.06 -17.64 -36.98
C PRO A 400 -6.54 -16.42 -36.16
N ASP A 401 -5.90 -16.12 -35.04
CA ASP A 401 -6.30 -15.07 -34.09
C ASP A 401 -5.51 -13.76 -34.31
N LYS A 402 -5.36 -13.33 -35.57
CA LYS A 402 -4.65 -12.07 -35.91
C LYS A 402 -5.34 -10.88 -35.27
N GLY A 403 -4.53 -9.99 -34.66
CA GLY A 403 -5.02 -8.80 -33.99
C GLY A 403 -5.78 -9.08 -32.70
N ILE A 404 -5.69 -10.31 -32.15
CA ILE A 404 -6.29 -10.67 -30.88
C ILE A 404 -5.19 -10.80 -29.82
N SER A 405 -5.38 -10.13 -28.72
CA SER A 405 -4.54 -10.29 -27.52
C SER A 405 -5.34 -10.95 -26.40
N GLU A 406 -4.72 -11.90 -25.76
CA GLU A 406 -5.27 -12.59 -24.59
C GLU A 406 -4.77 -11.95 -23.30
N ILE A 407 -5.70 -11.62 -22.41
CA ILE A 407 -5.42 -11.24 -21.02
C ILE A 407 -5.69 -12.45 -20.14
N ILE A 408 -4.61 -13.14 -19.77
CA ILE A 408 -4.66 -14.39 -19.00
C ILE A 408 -4.64 -14.04 -17.51
N ILE A 409 -5.76 -14.21 -16.82
CA ILE A 409 -5.84 -14.08 -15.36
C ILE A 409 -5.30 -15.38 -14.76
N ALA A 410 -4.02 -15.39 -14.41
CA ALA A 410 -3.34 -16.57 -13.89
C ALA A 410 -3.48 -16.75 -12.37
N LYS A 411 -3.80 -15.67 -11.66
CA LYS A 411 -4.08 -15.68 -10.22
C LYS A 411 -5.13 -14.62 -9.90
N GLN A 412 -6.09 -15.00 -9.08
CA GLN A 412 -7.08 -14.09 -8.50
C GLN A 412 -7.49 -14.60 -7.12
N ARG A 413 -7.52 -13.70 -6.09
CA ARG A 413 -7.89 -14.08 -4.72
C ARG A 413 -9.39 -14.26 -4.55
N ASN A 414 -10.19 -13.41 -5.19
CA ASN A 414 -11.63 -13.28 -4.96
C ASN A 414 -12.45 -13.54 -6.22
N GLY A 415 -11.98 -14.38 -7.13
CA GLY A 415 -12.70 -14.69 -8.36
C GLY A 415 -12.04 -15.80 -9.18
N PRO A 416 -12.63 -16.18 -10.32
CA PRO A 416 -12.12 -17.24 -11.18
C PRO A 416 -10.90 -16.79 -11.99
N ILE A 417 -9.97 -17.70 -12.21
CA ILE A 417 -8.93 -17.56 -13.24
C ILE A 417 -9.53 -17.80 -14.63
N GLY A 418 -8.84 -17.37 -15.68
CA GLY A 418 -9.27 -17.59 -17.06
C GLY A 418 -8.66 -16.61 -18.03
N THR A 419 -9.10 -16.63 -19.26
CA THR A 419 -8.61 -15.78 -20.33
C THR A 419 -9.70 -14.87 -20.85
N VAL A 420 -9.36 -13.61 -21.09
CA VAL A 420 -10.18 -12.60 -21.74
C VAL A 420 -9.52 -12.24 -23.06
N GLN A 421 -10.24 -12.24 -24.16
CA GLN A 421 -9.76 -11.84 -25.48
C GLN A 421 -10.11 -10.38 -25.74
N LEU A 422 -9.16 -9.62 -26.26
CA LEU A 422 -9.33 -8.22 -26.65
C LEU A 422 -8.78 -8.03 -28.07
N ALA A 423 -9.41 -7.15 -28.85
CA ALA A 423 -8.83 -6.71 -30.10
C ALA A 423 -7.63 -5.81 -29.84
N TRP A 424 -6.53 -6.03 -30.52
CA TRP A 424 -5.35 -5.18 -30.52
C TRP A 424 -5.24 -4.37 -31.82
N LEU A 425 -5.22 -3.06 -31.70
CA LEU A 425 -5.11 -2.09 -32.80
C LEU A 425 -3.76 -1.36 -32.66
N PRO A 426 -2.70 -1.90 -33.22
CA PRO A 426 -1.33 -1.40 -33.01
C PRO A 426 -1.13 0.03 -33.49
N GLU A 427 -1.80 0.44 -34.58
CA GLU A 427 -1.73 1.79 -35.14
C GLU A 427 -2.19 2.88 -34.15
N TYR A 428 -3.14 2.53 -33.25
CA TYR A 428 -3.67 3.46 -32.23
C TYR A 428 -3.17 3.11 -30.82
N THR A 429 -2.28 2.13 -30.68
CA THR A 429 -1.87 1.57 -29.37
C THR A 429 -3.08 1.23 -28.46
N LYS A 430 -4.14 0.67 -29.07
CA LYS A 430 -5.45 0.51 -28.46
C LYS A 430 -5.83 -0.96 -28.30
N PHE A 431 -6.27 -1.31 -27.08
CA PHE A 431 -7.05 -2.52 -26.85
C PHE A 431 -8.55 -2.18 -26.89
N ALA A 432 -9.34 -3.04 -27.49
CA ALA A 432 -10.79 -2.87 -27.56
C ALA A 432 -11.53 -4.15 -27.19
N ASN A 433 -12.75 -3.99 -26.66
CA ASN A 433 -13.62 -5.13 -26.43
C ASN A 433 -13.98 -5.79 -27.78
N LEU A 434 -13.98 -7.12 -27.81
CA LEU A 434 -14.52 -7.86 -28.94
C LEU A 434 -16.06 -7.82 -28.85
N GLU A 435 -16.75 -7.65 -29.99
CA GLU A 435 -18.18 -7.86 -30.08
C GLU A 435 -18.45 -9.36 -29.91
N ASN A 436 -18.71 -9.77 -28.69
CA ASN A 436 -19.25 -11.09 -28.44
C ASN A 436 -20.77 -11.04 -28.49
N ASP A 437 -21.38 -11.90 -29.29
CA ASP A 437 -22.83 -12.16 -29.35
C ASP A 437 -23.36 -12.71 -27.99
N ARG A 438 -23.27 -11.89 -26.92
CA ARG A 438 -23.78 -12.21 -25.58
C ARG A 438 -25.33 -12.09 -25.51
N LYS A 439 -26.04 -12.33 -26.60
CA LYS A 439 -27.53 -12.34 -26.61
C LYS A 439 -28.16 -13.67 -26.24
N LYS A 440 -27.45 -14.63 -25.64
CA LYS A 440 -28.03 -15.98 -25.44
C LYS A 440 -27.97 -16.61 -24.05
N ASP A 441 -27.57 -15.90 -23.00
CA ASP A 441 -27.61 -16.52 -21.63
C ASP A 441 -27.99 -15.49 -20.55
N PHE A 442 -29.21 -14.96 -20.64
CA PHE A 442 -29.94 -14.35 -19.51
C PHE A 442 -31.43 -14.65 -19.67
#